data_d53d8abff3a1dee28794ca3d7bf5dc48
#
_entry.id   d53d8abff3a1dee28794ca3d7bf5dc48
#
_cell.length_a   1.000
_cell.length_b   1.000
_cell.length_c   1.000
_cell.angle_alpha   90.00
_cell.angle_beta   90.00
_cell.angle_gamma   90.00
#
_symmetry.space_group_name_H-M   'P 1'
#
loop_
_entity.id
_entity.type
_entity.pdbx_description
1 polymer ?
#
loop_
_entity_poly.entity_id
_entity_poly.type
_entity_poly.pdbx_seq_one_letter_code
_entity_poly.pdbx_strand_id
1 'polypeptide(L)'
;MLTEFLQNQAALYTAGTMTTVEREQFELVLEFHQELREFVTGLSEIGAAFVLSMPSPTGVAPSPELKTRLSGLIAGRPQHSTPLGMVMSGPDGLVQWINPAFTTMCGYTLDELRGKKLGPILQGAGTDRETAARMRLAVREYRPCCETILNYHKNGTPYWVEVAISAILDDTGQPLWLVARERELTDRIAA
;
A
#
# COMPACT_ATOMS: atom_id res chain seq x y z
N MET A 1 -18.60 1.12 -10.59
CA MET A 1 -19.53 1.57 -9.51
C MET A 1 -18.91 1.15 -8.18
N LEU A 2 -18.67 2.10 -7.28
CA LEU A 2 -18.07 1.83 -5.97
C LEU A 2 -19.07 1.02 -5.11
N THR A 3 -18.55 0.00 -4.42
CA THR A 3 -19.33 -0.76 -3.43
C THR A 3 -19.66 0.14 -2.22
N GLU A 4 -20.75 -0.14 -1.52
CA GLU A 4 -21.13 0.58 -0.31
C GLU A 4 -20.01 0.54 0.75
N PHE A 5 -19.30 -0.59 0.85
CA PHE A 5 -18.14 -0.74 1.71
C PHE A 5 -17.04 0.29 1.40
N LEU A 6 -16.64 0.44 0.13
CA LEU A 6 -15.61 1.41 -0.27
C LEU A 6 -16.07 2.86 -0.04
N GLN A 7 -17.35 3.15 -0.21
CA GLN A 7 -17.92 4.48 0.09
C GLN A 7 -17.86 4.78 1.60
N ASN A 8 -18.19 3.80 2.44
CA ASN A 8 -18.09 3.93 3.90
C ASN A 8 -16.63 4.12 4.34
N GLN A 9 -15.69 3.36 3.77
CA GLN A 9 -14.27 3.54 4.05
C GLN A 9 -13.78 4.93 3.62
N ALA A 10 -14.21 5.43 2.46
CA ALA A 10 -13.89 6.78 2.00
C ALA A 10 -14.41 7.86 2.97
N ALA A 11 -15.62 7.69 3.51
CA ALA A 11 -16.18 8.60 4.51
C ALA A 11 -15.38 8.59 5.81
N LEU A 12 -14.99 7.42 6.33
CA LEU A 12 -14.14 7.30 7.52
C LEU A 12 -12.74 7.91 7.31
N TYR A 13 -12.18 7.72 6.11
CA TYR A 13 -10.88 8.28 5.72
C TYR A 13 -10.93 9.82 5.71
N THR A 14 -11.94 10.40 5.05
CA THR A 14 -12.10 11.86 4.96
C THR A 14 -12.45 12.49 6.32
N ALA A 15 -13.18 11.77 7.17
CA ALA A 15 -13.46 12.19 8.55
C ALA A 15 -12.25 12.07 9.49
N GLY A 16 -11.16 11.41 9.07
CA GLY A 16 -9.96 11.22 9.89
C GLY A 16 -10.17 10.26 11.07
N THR A 17 -11.17 9.39 11.01
CA THR A 17 -11.55 8.48 12.11
C THR A 17 -10.93 7.10 12.00
N MET A 18 -10.22 6.81 10.91
CA MET A 18 -9.49 5.56 10.73
C MET A 18 -8.29 5.46 11.68
N THR A 19 -8.01 4.25 12.14
CA THR A 19 -6.73 3.93 12.78
C THR A 19 -5.58 4.08 11.78
N THR A 20 -4.34 4.19 12.27
CA THR A 20 -3.15 4.30 11.39
C THR A 20 -3.06 3.13 10.41
N VAL A 21 -3.35 1.91 10.87
CA VAL A 21 -3.28 0.71 10.02
C VAL A 21 -4.37 0.71 8.94
N GLU A 22 -5.61 1.03 9.32
CA GLU A 22 -6.72 1.12 8.36
C GLU A 22 -6.47 2.21 7.32
N ARG A 23 -5.94 3.36 7.76
CA ARG A 23 -5.61 4.47 6.87
C ARG A 23 -4.54 4.08 5.86
N GLU A 24 -3.44 3.46 6.30
CA GLU A 24 -2.39 2.97 5.41
C GLU A 24 -2.94 1.97 4.39
N GLN A 25 -3.79 1.05 4.82
CA GLN A 25 -4.44 0.09 3.92
C GLN A 25 -5.35 0.78 2.91
N PHE A 26 -6.13 1.76 3.35
CA PHE A 26 -7.03 2.51 2.47
C PHE A 26 -6.28 3.40 1.48
N GLU A 27 -5.18 4.05 1.91
CA GLU A 27 -4.31 4.82 1.01
C GLU A 27 -3.74 3.95 -0.12
N LEU A 28 -3.45 2.68 0.17
CA LEU A 28 -3.06 1.72 -0.85
C LEU A 28 -4.17 1.49 -1.88
N VAL A 29 -5.42 1.31 -1.43
CA VAL A 29 -6.56 1.14 -2.35
C VAL A 29 -6.76 2.37 -3.22
N LEU A 30 -6.57 3.57 -2.64
CA LEU A 30 -6.68 4.83 -3.38
C LEU A 30 -5.68 4.93 -4.53
N GLU A 31 -4.47 4.37 -4.40
CA GLU A 31 -3.49 4.40 -5.49
C GLU A 31 -3.97 3.67 -6.76
N PHE A 32 -4.82 2.65 -6.59
CA PHE A 32 -5.24 1.77 -7.68
C PHE A 32 -6.65 2.05 -8.20
N HIS A 33 -7.50 2.67 -7.39
CA HIS A 33 -8.91 2.79 -7.71
C HIS A 33 -9.25 4.24 -8.10
N GLN A 34 -9.21 4.55 -9.39
CA GLN A 34 -9.46 5.91 -9.89
C GLN A 34 -10.83 6.45 -9.43
N GLU A 35 -11.89 5.67 -9.58
CA GLU A 35 -13.26 6.05 -9.19
C GLU A 35 -13.33 6.35 -7.68
N LEU A 36 -12.58 5.60 -6.85
CA LEU A 36 -12.51 5.84 -5.41
C LEU A 36 -11.74 7.14 -5.09
N ARG A 37 -10.65 7.44 -5.80
CA ARG A 37 -9.94 8.72 -5.65
C ARG A 37 -10.84 9.91 -5.96
N GLU A 38 -11.58 9.83 -7.06
CA GLU A 38 -12.53 10.87 -7.46
C GLU A 38 -13.62 11.06 -6.39
N PHE A 39 -14.13 9.96 -5.85
CA PHE A 39 -15.13 9.98 -4.78
C PHE A 39 -14.57 10.60 -3.48
N VAL A 40 -13.36 10.22 -3.04
CA VAL A 40 -12.69 10.80 -1.86
C VAL A 40 -12.41 12.29 -2.06
N THR A 41 -11.98 12.68 -3.26
CA THR A 41 -11.76 14.10 -3.60
C THR A 41 -13.07 14.89 -3.47
N GLY A 42 -14.16 14.38 -4.03
CA GLY A 42 -15.48 15.02 -3.90
C GLY A 42 -15.97 15.13 -2.46
N LEU A 43 -15.78 14.09 -1.63
CA LEU A 43 -16.10 14.15 -0.20
C LEU A 43 -15.25 15.19 0.54
N SER A 44 -13.97 15.28 0.22
CA SER A 44 -13.06 16.25 0.83
C SER A 44 -13.41 17.69 0.46
N GLU A 45 -13.83 17.96 -0.78
CA GLU A 45 -14.29 19.26 -1.25
C GLU A 45 -15.58 19.68 -0.55
N ILE A 46 -16.55 18.76 -0.38
CA ILE A 46 -17.78 19.00 0.36
C ILE A 46 -17.46 19.33 1.83
N GLY A 47 -16.58 18.55 2.46
CA GLY A 47 -16.13 18.80 3.83
C GLY A 47 -15.46 20.16 3.99
N ALA A 48 -14.56 20.53 3.08
CA ALA A 48 -13.90 21.83 3.07
C ALA A 48 -14.88 22.99 2.88
N ALA A 49 -15.83 22.86 1.94
CA ALA A 49 -16.88 23.86 1.71
C ALA A 49 -17.77 24.03 2.94
N PHE A 50 -18.12 22.95 3.64
CA PHE A 50 -18.89 22.97 4.87
C PHE A 50 -18.13 23.69 5.99
N VAL A 51 -16.84 23.39 6.21
CA VAL A 51 -16.01 24.06 7.21
C VAL A 51 -15.85 25.55 6.91
N LEU A 52 -15.68 25.92 5.63
CA LEU A 52 -15.57 27.33 5.22
C LEU A 52 -16.90 28.09 5.37
N SER A 53 -18.04 27.40 5.34
CA SER A 53 -19.37 28.01 5.54
C SER A 53 -19.73 28.21 7.01
N MET A 54 -18.99 27.56 7.94
CA MET A 54 -19.20 27.76 9.37
C MET A 54 -18.61 29.10 9.83
N PRO A 55 -19.33 29.89 10.63
CA PRO A 55 -18.74 31.08 11.24
C PRO A 55 -17.55 30.65 12.10
N SER A 56 -16.37 31.19 11.82
CA SER A 56 -15.17 30.94 12.63
C SER A 56 -15.44 31.22 14.09
N PRO A 57 -15.34 30.25 15.00
CA PRO A 57 -15.65 30.45 16.41
C PRO A 57 -14.68 31.42 17.11
N THR A 58 -13.54 31.66 16.50
CA THR A 58 -12.54 32.67 16.97
C THR A 58 -11.81 33.19 15.74
N GLY A 59 -11.86 34.48 15.50
CA GLY A 59 -11.15 35.14 14.38
C GLY A 59 -9.60 35.14 14.52
N VAL A 60 -9.04 34.01 14.98
CA VAL A 60 -7.60 33.83 15.14
C VAL A 60 -7.04 33.16 13.89
N ALA A 61 -6.40 33.94 13.03
CA ALA A 61 -5.61 33.38 11.94
C ALA A 61 -4.48 32.53 12.53
N PRO A 62 -4.16 31.37 11.90
CA PRO A 62 -3.02 30.55 12.32
C PRO A 62 -1.74 31.38 12.40
N SER A 63 -1.00 31.24 13.50
CA SER A 63 0.24 32.01 13.66
C SER A 63 1.26 31.65 12.56
N PRO A 64 2.07 32.62 12.08
CA PRO A 64 3.15 32.35 11.12
C PRO A 64 4.09 31.24 11.59
N GLU A 65 4.27 31.10 12.90
CA GLU A 65 5.10 30.08 13.55
C GLU A 65 4.50 28.67 13.35
N LEU A 66 3.16 28.51 13.34
CA LEU A 66 2.50 27.22 13.08
C LEU A 66 2.80 26.73 11.66
N LYS A 67 2.77 27.63 10.68
CA LYS A 67 3.10 27.31 9.29
C LYS A 67 4.57 26.87 9.16
N THR A 68 5.49 27.57 9.83
CA THR A 68 6.92 27.23 9.84
C THR A 68 7.17 25.88 10.54
N ARG A 69 6.51 25.61 11.67
CA ARG A 69 6.59 24.33 12.38
C ARG A 69 6.03 23.17 11.54
N LEU A 70 4.88 23.35 10.88
CA LEU A 70 4.30 22.34 9.99
C LEU A 70 5.20 22.09 8.77
N SER A 71 5.76 23.14 8.16
CA SER A 71 6.71 22.99 7.06
C SER A 71 7.98 22.27 7.51
N GLY A 72 8.48 22.54 8.73
CA GLY A 72 9.62 21.83 9.31
C GLY A 72 9.33 20.35 9.61
N LEU A 73 8.12 20.02 10.06
CA LEU A 73 7.69 18.63 10.27
C LEU A 73 7.54 17.86 8.96
N ILE A 74 7.12 18.53 7.89
CA ILE A 74 7.03 17.93 6.55
C ILE A 74 8.43 17.77 5.95
N ALA A 75 9.30 18.75 6.08
CA ALA A 75 10.68 18.71 5.59
C ALA A 75 11.58 17.74 6.38
N GLY A 76 11.28 17.51 7.66
CA GLY A 76 12.03 16.61 8.55
C GLY A 76 11.59 15.16 8.50
N ARG A 77 10.59 14.80 7.71
CA ARG A 77 10.33 13.36 7.42
C ARG A 77 11.50 12.83 6.62
N PRO A 78 12.25 11.84 7.14
CA PRO A 78 13.30 11.23 6.35
C PRO A 78 12.66 10.62 5.11
N GLN A 79 12.96 11.23 3.98
CA GLN A 79 12.67 10.61 2.67
C GLN A 79 13.70 9.49 2.45
N HIS A 80 13.77 8.53 3.37
CA HIS A 80 14.39 7.24 3.11
C HIS A 80 13.35 6.38 2.37
N SER A 81 12.96 6.85 1.23
CA SER A 81 12.15 6.06 0.33
C SER A 81 13.07 5.34 -0.64
N THR A 82 13.63 4.22 -0.21
CA THR A 82 13.78 3.13 -1.17
C THR A 82 12.38 3.00 -1.79
N PRO A 83 12.25 3.10 -3.12
CA PRO A 83 10.94 3.09 -3.74
C PRO A 83 10.19 1.83 -3.30
N LEU A 84 9.03 2.00 -2.67
CA LEU A 84 8.25 0.89 -2.17
C LEU A 84 7.57 0.21 -3.35
N GLY A 85 7.97 -1.02 -3.65
CA GLY A 85 7.30 -1.88 -4.62
C GLY A 85 5.93 -2.29 -4.09
N MET A 86 4.92 -2.23 -4.94
CA MET A 86 3.55 -2.58 -4.56
C MET A 86 2.93 -3.50 -5.60
N VAL A 87 2.23 -4.51 -5.09
CA VAL A 87 1.53 -5.50 -5.90
C VAL A 87 0.12 -5.70 -5.36
N MET A 88 -0.85 -5.72 -6.26
CA MET A 88 -2.22 -6.12 -5.95
C MET A 88 -2.55 -7.40 -6.70
N SER A 89 -3.11 -8.35 -5.96
CA SER A 89 -3.56 -9.65 -6.47
C SER A 89 -5.03 -9.88 -6.13
N GLY A 90 -5.70 -10.69 -6.93
CA GLY A 90 -7.02 -11.21 -6.56
C GLY A 90 -6.95 -12.13 -5.33
N PRO A 91 -8.11 -12.58 -4.81
CA PRO A 91 -8.18 -13.53 -3.71
C PRO A 91 -7.47 -14.86 -3.99
N ASP A 92 -7.34 -15.21 -5.27
CA ASP A 92 -6.62 -16.38 -5.78
C ASP A 92 -5.10 -16.22 -5.77
N GLY A 93 -4.60 -15.03 -5.42
CA GLY A 93 -3.18 -14.67 -5.41
C GLY A 93 -2.60 -14.41 -6.80
N LEU A 94 -3.44 -14.22 -7.81
CA LEU A 94 -2.99 -13.87 -9.16
C LEU A 94 -2.83 -12.36 -9.29
N VAL A 95 -1.67 -11.91 -9.78
CA VAL A 95 -1.34 -10.50 -9.96
C VAL A 95 -2.33 -9.82 -10.91
N GLN A 96 -2.88 -8.71 -10.46
CA GLN A 96 -3.75 -7.85 -11.26
C GLN A 96 -3.09 -6.52 -11.59
N TRP A 97 -2.25 -6.03 -10.66
CA TRP A 97 -1.58 -4.75 -10.82
C TRP A 97 -0.27 -4.68 -10.01
N ILE A 98 0.66 -3.85 -10.49
CA ILE A 98 1.91 -3.48 -9.82
C ILE A 98 2.18 -1.99 -10.04
N ASN A 99 2.93 -1.37 -9.12
CA ASN A 99 3.38 0.01 -9.32
C ASN A 99 4.71 0.08 -10.10
N PRO A 100 5.08 1.25 -10.65
CA PRO A 100 6.34 1.42 -11.37
C PRO A 100 7.58 1.10 -10.52
N ALA A 101 7.53 1.35 -9.20
CA ALA A 101 8.63 1.03 -8.30
C ALA A 101 8.88 -0.48 -8.22
N PHE A 102 7.83 -1.30 -8.22
CA PHE A 102 7.96 -2.75 -8.26
C PHE A 102 8.61 -3.23 -9.57
N THR A 103 8.20 -2.66 -10.71
CA THR A 103 8.83 -2.96 -12.00
C THR A 103 10.31 -2.61 -11.98
N THR A 104 10.68 -1.44 -11.45
CA THR A 104 12.09 -1.03 -11.32
C THR A 104 12.87 -1.97 -10.41
N MET A 105 12.27 -2.41 -9.30
CA MET A 105 12.89 -3.30 -8.32
C MET A 105 13.10 -4.70 -8.90
N CYS A 106 12.08 -5.35 -9.44
CA CYS A 106 12.19 -6.75 -9.87
C CYS A 106 12.57 -6.95 -11.34
N GLY A 107 12.40 -5.93 -12.18
CA GLY A 107 12.69 -5.98 -13.62
C GLY A 107 11.57 -6.58 -14.47
N TYR A 108 10.45 -6.99 -13.88
CA TYR A 108 9.30 -7.53 -14.61
C TYR A 108 8.23 -6.45 -14.84
N THR A 109 7.59 -6.49 -15.99
CA THR A 109 6.45 -5.63 -16.33
C THR A 109 5.13 -6.23 -15.82
N LEU A 110 4.08 -5.40 -15.72
CA LEU A 110 2.75 -5.88 -15.37
C LEU A 110 2.23 -6.95 -16.35
N ASP A 111 2.46 -6.78 -17.64
CA ASP A 111 1.97 -7.72 -18.67
C ASP A 111 2.62 -9.11 -18.52
N GLU A 112 3.86 -9.16 -18.04
CA GLU A 112 4.57 -10.43 -17.77
C GLU A 112 4.07 -11.11 -16.50
N LEU A 113 3.57 -10.35 -15.52
CA LEU A 113 3.15 -10.86 -14.20
C LEU A 113 1.65 -11.08 -14.09
N ARG A 114 0.84 -10.36 -14.86
CA ARG A 114 -0.62 -10.40 -14.77
C ARG A 114 -1.14 -11.83 -14.91
N GLY A 115 -2.04 -12.22 -14.01
CA GLY A 115 -2.64 -13.55 -13.97
C GLY A 115 -1.69 -14.65 -13.48
N LYS A 116 -0.53 -14.31 -12.93
CA LYS A 116 0.44 -15.26 -12.39
C LYS A 116 0.64 -15.05 -10.89
N LYS A 117 1.15 -16.06 -10.21
CA LYS A 117 1.60 -15.98 -8.81
C LYS A 117 3.06 -15.54 -8.77
N LEU A 118 3.40 -14.59 -7.89
CA LEU A 118 4.76 -14.03 -7.80
C LEU A 118 5.80 -15.05 -7.30
N GLY A 119 5.43 -15.89 -6.33
CA GLY A 119 6.38 -16.83 -5.72
C GLY A 119 7.17 -17.65 -6.74
N PRO A 120 6.51 -18.36 -7.69
CA PRO A 120 7.23 -19.14 -8.71
C PRO A 120 8.11 -18.32 -9.66
N ILE A 121 7.90 -17.01 -9.76
CA ILE A 121 8.64 -16.12 -10.67
C ILE A 121 9.83 -15.49 -9.95
N LEU A 122 9.63 -15.02 -8.72
CA LEU A 122 10.63 -14.25 -7.99
C LEU A 122 11.50 -15.12 -7.06
N GLN A 123 11.02 -16.30 -6.65
CA GLN A 123 11.77 -17.21 -5.79
C GLN A 123 12.70 -18.12 -6.61
N GLY A 124 13.84 -18.49 -6.02
CA GLY A 124 14.85 -19.30 -6.69
C GLY A 124 15.60 -20.23 -5.74
N ALA A 125 16.76 -20.72 -6.17
CA ALA A 125 17.51 -21.74 -5.47
C ALA A 125 17.95 -21.36 -4.04
N GLY A 126 18.26 -20.08 -3.80
CA GLY A 126 18.65 -19.58 -2.48
C GLY A 126 17.49 -19.09 -1.61
N THR A 127 16.27 -19.13 -2.12
CA THR A 127 15.10 -18.71 -1.35
C THR A 127 14.81 -19.69 -0.21
N ASP A 128 14.66 -19.18 1.02
CA ASP A 128 14.29 -20.01 2.15
C ASP A 128 12.87 -20.57 2.00
N ARG A 129 12.81 -21.91 1.98
CA ARG A 129 11.57 -22.65 1.73
C ARG A 129 10.56 -22.55 2.87
N GLU A 130 11.05 -22.42 4.11
CA GLU A 130 10.18 -22.30 5.28
C GLU A 130 9.51 -20.93 5.31
N THR A 131 10.25 -19.85 5.09
CA THR A 131 9.72 -18.50 4.95
C THR A 131 8.70 -18.43 3.80
N ALA A 132 9.05 -18.98 2.63
CA ALA A 132 8.12 -19.03 1.50
C ALA A 132 6.85 -19.85 1.81
N ALA A 133 6.94 -20.90 2.62
CA ALA A 133 5.79 -21.70 3.05
C ALA A 133 4.90 -20.92 4.03
N ARG A 134 5.50 -20.19 5.02
CA ARG A 134 4.74 -19.31 5.93
C ARG A 134 3.97 -18.23 5.18
N MET A 135 4.62 -17.56 4.23
CA MET A 135 3.98 -16.55 3.38
C MET A 135 2.81 -17.14 2.59
N ARG A 136 3.01 -18.30 1.94
CA ARG A 136 1.94 -18.97 1.19
C ARG A 136 0.75 -19.35 2.07
N LEU A 137 1.02 -19.80 3.29
CA LEU A 137 -0.02 -20.14 4.26
C LEU A 137 -0.81 -18.88 4.68
N ALA A 138 -0.12 -17.78 5.02
CA ALA A 138 -0.73 -16.52 5.39
C ALA A 138 -1.62 -15.97 4.25
N VAL A 139 -1.12 -15.99 3.01
CA VAL A 139 -1.90 -15.60 1.82
C VAL A 139 -3.17 -16.45 1.66
N ARG A 140 -3.07 -17.76 1.82
CA ARG A 140 -4.21 -18.68 1.70
C ARG A 140 -5.26 -18.47 2.79
N GLU A 141 -4.82 -18.07 3.98
CA GLU A 141 -5.68 -17.83 5.14
C GLU A 141 -6.08 -16.34 5.28
N TYR A 142 -5.69 -15.51 4.30
CA TYR A 142 -5.94 -14.06 4.28
C TYR A 142 -5.44 -13.35 5.54
N ARG A 143 -4.40 -13.90 6.18
CA ARG A 143 -3.77 -13.31 7.36
C ARG A 143 -2.63 -12.37 6.96
N PRO A 144 -2.49 -11.23 7.64
CA PRO A 144 -1.33 -10.37 7.45
C PRO A 144 -0.04 -11.12 7.74
N CYS A 145 1.00 -10.88 6.94
CA CYS A 145 2.36 -11.36 7.22
C CYS A 145 3.38 -10.32 6.79
N CYS A 146 4.52 -10.32 7.49
CA CYS A 146 5.69 -9.52 7.14
C CYS A 146 6.91 -10.43 7.28
N GLU A 147 7.61 -10.68 6.18
CA GLU A 147 8.75 -11.59 6.12
C GLU A 147 9.88 -10.96 5.30
N THR A 148 11.11 -11.32 5.66
CA THR A 148 12.28 -11.02 4.83
C THR A 148 12.66 -12.26 4.06
N ILE A 149 12.76 -12.15 2.73
CA ILE A 149 13.01 -13.29 1.85
C ILE A 149 14.01 -12.92 0.75
N LEU A 150 14.74 -13.91 0.25
CA LEU A 150 15.60 -13.76 -0.92
C LEU A 150 14.78 -14.01 -2.19
N ASN A 151 14.67 -12.99 -3.02
CA ASN A 151 14.06 -13.05 -4.35
C ASN A 151 15.14 -12.89 -5.43
N TYR A 152 14.74 -13.02 -6.68
CA TYR A 152 15.58 -12.88 -7.86
C TYR A 152 14.97 -11.88 -8.83
N HIS A 153 15.76 -10.91 -9.27
CA HIS A 153 15.41 -10.04 -10.38
C HIS A 153 15.24 -10.84 -11.68
N LYS A 154 14.61 -10.27 -12.66
CA LYS A 154 14.42 -10.87 -13.99
C LYS A 154 15.75 -11.29 -14.65
N ASN A 155 16.84 -10.60 -14.36
CA ASN A 155 18.18 -10.94 -14.85
C ASN A 155 18.87 -12.06 -14.06
N GLY A 156 18.20 -12.63 -13.04
CA GLY A 156 18.74 -13.70 -12.20
C GLY A 156 19.58 -13.25 -11.00
N THR A 157 19.79 -11.94 -10.80
CA THR A 157 20.54 -11.43 -9.64
C THR A 157 19.68 -11.56 -8.38
N PRO A 158 20.21 -12.15 -7.28
CA PRO A 158 19.47 -12.25 -6.02
C PRO A 158 19.42 -10.90 -5.31
N TYR A 159 18.31 -10.65 -4.61
CA TYR A 159 18.13 -9.49 -3.73
C TYR A 159 17.30 -9.84 -2.50
N TRP A 160 17.64 -9.23 -1.37
CA TRP A 160 16.84 -9.35 -0.17
C TRP A 160 15.70 -8.35 -0.19
N VAL A 161 14.52 -8.82 0.17
CA VAL A 161 13.32 -7.98 0.19
C VAL A 161 12.52 -8.25 1.47
N GLU A 162 12.06 -7.18 2.10
CA GLU A 162 11.01 -7.23 3.11
C GLU A 162 9.67 -7.17 2.40
N VAL A 163 8.82 -8.15 2.64
CA VAL A 163 7.50 -8.30 2.02
C VAL A 163 6.44 -8.26 3.09
N ALA A 164 5.61 -7.23 3.09
CA ALA A 164 4.43 -7.12 3.95
C ALA A 164 3.18 -7.36 3.11
N ILE A 165 2.41 -8.39 3.45
CA ILE A 165 1.17 -8.77 2.76
C ILE A 165 -0.02 -8.58 3.68
N SER A 166 -1.10 -8.00 3.17
CA SER A 166 -2.38 -7.88 3.85
C SER A 166 -3.54 -8.18 2.89
N ALA A 167 -4.64 -8.70 3.43
CA ALA A 167 -5.87 -8.86 2.69
C ALA A 167 -6.78 -7.65 2.91
N ILE A 168 -7.44 -7.21 1.85
CA ILE A 168 -8.56 -6.26 1.92
C ILE A 168 -9.83 -7.10 1.84
N LEU A 169 -10.63 -7.04 2.90
CA LEU A 169 -11.87 -7.79 3.02
C LEU A 169 -13.07 -6.89 2.74
N ASP A 170 -14.17 -7.46 2.32
CA ASP A 170 -15.45 -6.78 2.27
C ASP A 170 -16.12 -6.76 3.67
N ASP A 171 -17.31 -6.16 3.76
CA ASP A 171 -18.13 -6.06 4.99
C ASP A 171 -18.61 -7.42 5.52
N THR A 172 -18.53 -8.47 4.71
CA THR A 172 -18.86 -9.86 5.09
C THR A 172 -17.63 -10.67 5.51
N GLY A 173 -16.43 -10.06 5.47
CA GLY A 173 -15.15 -10.70 5.75
C GLY A 173 -14.61 -11.54 4.59
N GLN A 174 -15.17 -11.39 3.37
CA GLN A 174 -14.66 -12.06 2.19
C GLN A 174 -13.51 -11.26 1.57
N PRO A 175 -12.44 -11.93 1.09
CA PRO A 175 -11.31 -11.25 0.51
C PRO A 175 -11.67 -10.63 -0.85
N LEU A 176 -11.42 -9.33 -0.99
CA LEU A 176 -11.51 -8.60 -2.25
C LEU A 176 -10.16 -8.61 -2.98
N TRP A 177 -9.11 -8.27 -2.26
CA TRP A 177 -7.74 -8.23 -2.78
C TRP A 177 -6.71 -8.64 -1.72
N LEU A 178 -5.55 -9.05 -2.22
CA LEU A 178 -4.31 -9.15 -1.46
C LEU A 178 -3.38 -8.03 -1.93
N VAL A 179 -2.82 -7.28 -0.99
CA VAL A 179 -1.86 -6.22 -1.26
C VAL A 179 -0.53 -6.58 -0.64
N ALA A 180 0.52 -6.61 -1.45
CA ALA A 180 1.89 -6.76 -1.00
C ALA A 180 2.65 -5.45 -1.15
N ARG A 181 3.37 -5.06 -0.09
CA ARG A 181 4.36 -3.99 -0.08
C ARG A 181 5.73 -4.63 0.00
N GLU A 182 6.61 -4.26 -0.89
CA GLU A 182 7.95 -4.85 -0.99
C GLU A 182 9.01 -3.76 -0.94
N ARG A 183 9.97 -3.92 -0.03
CA ARG A 183 11.12 -3.02 0.12
C ARG A 183 12.41 -3.80 -0.04
N GLU A 184 13.18 -3.47 -1.06
CA GLU A 184 14.51 -4.03 -1.24
C GLU A 184 15.44 -3.58 -0.11
N LEU A 185 16.19 -4.52 0.46
CA LEU A 185 17.12 -4.30 1.55
C LEU A 185 18.55 -4.27 0.98
N THR A 186 19.10 -3.08 0.77
CA THR A 186 20.41 -2.87 0.17
C THR A 186 21.59 -3.33 1.04
N ASP A 187 21.39 -3.45 2.37
CA ASP A 187 22.49 -3.68 3.33
C ASP A 187 22.80 -5.16 3.63
N ARG A 188 22.10 -6.13 3.02
CA ARG A 188 22.30 -7.57 3.28
C ARG A 188 23.10 -8.33 2.21
N ILE A 189 23.75 -7.63 1.28
CA ILE A 189 24.54 -8.28 0.20
C ILE A 189 25.98 -8.62 0.65
N ALA A 190 26.37 -8.29 1.88
CA ALA A 190 27.72 -8.54 2.40
C ALA A 190 27.70 -9.57 3.54
N ALA A 191 27.56 -10.85 3.20
CA ALA A 191 27.99 -11.96 4.06
C ALA A 191 28.16 -13.24 3.21
#